data_4e3be8fcb33ed3e2f0140db6b4b0e497
#
_entry.id   4e3be8fcb33ed3e2f0140db6b4b0e497
#
_cell.length_a   1.000
_cell.length_b   1.000
_cell.length_c   1.000
_cell.angle_alpha   90.00
_cell.angle_beta   90.00
_cell.angle_gamma   90.00
#
_symmetry.space_group_name_H-M   'P 1'
#
loop_
_entity.id
_entity.type
_entity.pdbx_description
1 polymer ?
#
loop_
_entity_poly.entity_id
_entity_poly.type
_entity_poly.pdbx_seq_one_letter_code
_entity_poly.pdbx_strand_id
1 'polypeptide(L)'
;DASVAISEFLEDTEDAFVRAMNEKAGALGLESTHFANSHGLFSEDQYTTAYDSAILGFHYTRDHPDALALHSIPEYEYRGIKQKNWNRLVEIDERVDGLKTGYLSDTGYHVLASAKEEERRVIAVVMGADTSRQRDQDALKLLDHGFKNFTTKAVVRKGEIVGEVRVQKGRSPNVGLAPEDTVMITVRKDEAENISMESQIPQFVSAPIVKGQVLGKLMVEMEGVPRKEVNLVASFDVPAKSYTRFYQLGLLVVLGLLALAIWRIRNLKRRR
;
A
#
# COMPACT_ATOMS: atom_id res chain seq x y z
N ASP A 1 3.89 -9.55 32.94
CA ASP A 1 2.75 -8.96 33.65
C ASP A 1 2.02 -7.89 32.85
N ALA A 2 2.69 -6.81 32.33
CA ALA A 2 2.00 -5.75 31.57
C ALA A 2 1.43 -6.25 30.24
N SER A 3 2.16 -7.08 29.50
CA SER A 3 1.69 -7.65 28.23
C SER A 3 0.44 -8.50 28.42
N VAL A 4 0.45 -9.37 29.44
CA VAL A 4 -0.72 -10.22 29.78
C VAL A 4 -1.92 -9.36 30.17
N ALA A 5 -1.73 -8.36 31.05
CA ALA A 5 -2.81 -7.47 31.46
C ALA A 5 -3.44 -6.70 30.27
N ILE A 6 -2.61 -6.26 29.30
CA ILE A 6 -3.09 -5.61 28.08
C ILE A 6 -3.83 -6.63 27.20
N SER A 7 -3.33 -7.84 27.07
CA SER A 7 -3.95 -8.91 26.29
C SER A 7 -5.33 -9.27 26.81
N GLU A 8 -5.46 -9.45 28.13
CA GLU A 8 -6.73 -9.74 28.80
C GLU A 8 -7.72 -8.57 28.72
N PHE A 9 -7.20 -7.34 28.72
CA PHE A 9 -8.06 -6.15 28.53
C PHE A 9 -8.63 -6.05 27.12
N LEU A 10 -7.87 -6.49 26.10
CA LEU A 10 -8.29 -6.38 24.69
C LEU A 10 -9.17 -7.55 24.22
N GLU A 11 -8.90 -8.78 24.74
CA GLU A 11 -9.52 -10.02 24.23
C GLU A 11 -10.03 -10.93 25.34
N ASP A 12 -10.32 -10.40 26.52
CA ASP A 12 -10.82 -11.08 27.74
C ASP A 12 -9.88 -12.15 28.31
N THR A 13 -9.03 -12.81 27.50
CA THR A 13 -8.04 -13.79 27.92
C THR A 13 -6.76 -13.69 27.08
N GLU A 14 -5.62 -14.08 27.68
CA GLU A 14 -4.35 -14.14 26.93
C GLU A 14 -4.44 -15.12 25.75
N ASP A 15 -5.11 -16.27 25.92
CA ASP A 15 -5.30 -17.25 24.82
C ASP A 15 -6.10 -16.67 23.63
N ALA A 16 -7.11 -15.85 23.91
CA ALA A 16 -7.86 -15.17 22.86
C ALA A 16 -7.00 -14.16 22.12
N PHE A 17 -6.20 -13.41 22.86
CA PHE A 17 -5.25 -12.45 22.27
C PHE A 17 -4.17 -13.14 21.43
N VAL A 18 -3.63 -14.28 21.87
CA VAL A 18 -2.65 -15.08 21.12
C VAL A 18 -3.26 -15.60 19.82
N ARG A 19 -4.52 -16.02 19.82
CA ARG A 19 -5.24 -16.36 18.56
C ARG A 19 -5.31 -15.16 17.61
N ALA A 20 -5.69 -13.98 18.12
CA ALA A 20 -5.73 -12.75 17.34
C ALA A 20 -4.33 -12.36 16.79
N MET A 21 -3.26 -12.56 17.57
CA MET A 21 -1.88 -12.38 17.10
C MET A 21 -1.57 -13.29 15.91
N ASN A 22 -1.92 -14.58 15.97
CA ASN A 22 -1.67 -15.53 14.89
C ASN A 22 -2.55 -15.27 13.65
N GLU A 23 -3.83 -14.88 13.83
CA GLU A 23 -4.69 -14.42 12.74
C GLU A 23 -4.09 -13.19 12.04
N LYS A 24 -3.59 -12.23 12.81
CA LYS A 24 -2.91 -11.05 12.26
C LYS A 24 -1.63 -11.41 11.52
N ALA A 25 -0.82 -12.34 12.07
CA ALA A 25 0.38 -12.86 11.39
C ALA A 25 0.03 -13.47 10.04
N GLY A 26 -0.98 -14.33 9.97
CA GLY A 26 -1.49 -14.89 8.71
C GLY A 26 -1.97 -13.83 7.73
N ALA A 27 -2.73 -12.83 8.20
CA ALA A 27 -3.21 -11.71 7.36
C ALA A 27 -2.07 -10.83 6.82
N LEU A 28 -0.94 -10.76 7.51
CA LEU A 28 0.27 -10.05 7.07
C LEU A 28 1.20 -10.91 6.21
N GLY A 29 0.90 -12.19 5.99
CA GLY A 29 1.73 -13.11 5.22
C GLY A 29 2.99 -13.58 5.95
N LEU A 30 2.96 -13.65 7.29
CA LEU A 30 4.09 -14.15 8.10
C LEU A 30 4.03 -15.68 8.14
N GLU A 31 4.47 -16.33 7.08
CA GLU A 31 4.28 -17.79 6.86
C GLU A 31 5.10 -18.68 7.80
N SER A 32 6.16 -18.11 8.40
CA SER A 32 7.09 -18.82 9.31
C SER A 32 7.09 -18.21 10.71
N THR A 33 5.91 -17.74 11.17
CA THR A 33 5.73 -17.12 12.49
C THR A 33 4.55 -17.75 13.21
N HIS A 34 4.75 -18.14 14.46
CA HIS A 34 3.71 -18.57 15.37
C HIS A 34 3.95 -17.99 16.77
N PHE A 35 2.91 -17.40 17.33
CA PHE A 35 2.90 -16.86 18.69
C PHE A 35 2.21 -17.85 19.63
N ALA A 36 2.88 -18.17 20.75
CA ALA A 36 2.36 -19.03 21.79
C ALA A 36 1.99 -18.26 23.08
N ASN A 37 2.45 -17.02 23.22
CA ASN A 37 2.14 -16.13 24.33
C ASN A 37 2.28 -14.66 23.92
N SER A 38 1.73 -13.77 24.77
CA SER A 38 1.74 -12.31 24.53
C SER A 38 3.01 -11.60 25.02
N HIS A 39 3.80 -12.26 25.84
CA HIS A 39 4.93 -11.64 26.57
C HIS A 39 6.31 -11.98 26.00
N GLY A 40 6.41 -12.94 25.08
CA GLY A 40 7.65 -13.28 24.38
C GLY A 40 8.67 -14.12 25.18
N LEU A 41 8.28 -14.72 26.31
CA LEU A 41 9.11 -15.72 26.96
C LEU A 41 9.11 -17.02 26.16
N PHE A 42 10.12 -17.83 26.40
CA PHE A 42 10.32 -19.09 25.68
C PHE A 42 9.08 -20.00 25.74
N SER A 43 8.72 -20.53 24.59
CA SER A 43 7.79 -21.63 24.38
C SER A 43 8.26 -22.42 23.17
N GLU A 44 8.15 -23.76 23.21
CA GLU A 44 8.55 -24.64 22.11
C GLU A 44 7.76 -24.33 20.83
N ASP A 45 6.51 -23.90 20.96
CA ASP A 45 5.63 -23.57 19.84
C ASP A 45 5.79 -22.12 19.34
N GLN A 46 6.66 -21.30 19.96
CA GLN A 46 6.88 -19.91 19.56
C GLN A 46 8.10 -19.77 18.66
N TYR A 47 7.86 -19.38 17.42
CA TYR A 47 8.93 -19.20 16.44
C TYR A 47 8.63 -18.06 15.48
N THR A 48 9.69 -17.52 14.88
CA THR A 48 9.66 -16.54 13.79
C THR A 48 10.95 -16.57 13.01
N THR A 49 11.00 -15.82 11.92
CA THR A 49 12.21 -15.60 11.12
C THR A 49 12.59 -14.12 11.10
N ALA A 50 13.83 -13.81 10.72
CA ALA A 50 14.26 -12.44 10.49
C ALA A 50 13.44 -11.77 9.37
N TYR A 51 13.06 -12.53 8.35
CA TYR A 51 12.24 -12.05 7.24
C TYR A 51 10.83 -11.67 7.71
N ASP A 52 10.13 -12.56 8.39
CA ASP A 52 8.79 -12.29 8.92
C ASP A 52 8.79 -11.13 9.91
N SER A 53 9.81 -11.06 10.78
CA SER A 53 9.97 -9.94 11.70
C SER A 53 10.18 -8.62 10.96
N ALA A 54 10.92 -8.61 9.84
CA ALA A 54 11.08 -7.42 9.02
C ALA A 54 9.75 -7.01 8.35
N ILE A 55 8.97 -7.97 7.84
CA ILE A 55 7.62 -7.73 7.31
C ILE A 55 6.69 -7.14 8.38
N LEU A 56 6.71 -7.72 9.59
CA LEU A 56 5.94 -7.19 10.72
C LEU A 56 6.34 -5.74 11.04
N GLY A 57 7.65 -5.47 11.12
CA GLY A 57 8.18 -4.13 11.35
C GLY A 57 7.79 -3.13 10.25
N PHE A 58 7.81 -3.57 8.98
CA PHE A 58 7.35 -2.76 7.85
C PHE A 58 5.88 -2.37 7.98
N HIS A 59 5.00 -3.34 8.24
CA HIS A 59 3.58 -3.05 8.43
C HIS A 59 3.34 -2.17 9.66
N TYR A 60 4.02 -2.45 10.77
CA TYR A 60 3.89 -1.66 11.98
C TYR A 60 4.27 -0.19 11.78
N THR A 61 5.42 0.08 11.17
CA THR A 61 5.89 1.46 10.93
C THR A 61 5.05 2.22 9.93
N ARG A 62 4.42 1.52 8.98
CA ARG A 62 3.51 2.09 7.98
C ARG A 62 2.13 2.41 8.58
N ASP A 63 1.57 1.47 9.34
CA ASP A 63 0.18 1.51 9.80
C ASP A 63 0.05 2.28 11.13
N HIS A 64 1.13 2.37 11.91
CA HIS A 64 1.18 3.02 13.22
C HIS A 64 2.37 4.00 13.35
N PRO A 65 2.52 4.99 12.43
CA PRO A 65 3.67 5.90 12.45
C PRO A 65 3.77 6.74 13.73
N ASP A 66 2.64 7.06 14.35
CA ASP A 66 2.61 7.84 15.60
C ASP A 66 3.24 7.10 16.80
N ALA A 67 3.23 5.77 16.79
CA ALA A 67 3.83 4.95 17.83
C ALA A 67 5.37 5.07 17.87
N LEU A 68 6.00 5.46 16.76
CA LEU A 68 7.45 5.63 16.69
C LEU A 68 7.96 6.72 17.62
N ALA A 69 7.16 7.73 17.92
CA ALA A 69 7.48 8.75 18.91
C ALA A 69 7.66 8.16 20.32
N LEU A 70 6.99 7.05 20.64
CA LEU A 70 7.16 6.34 21.89
C LEU A 70 8.38 5.42 21.86
N HIS A 71 8.63 4.75 20.75
CA HIS A 71 9.78 3.85 20.59
C HIS A 71 11.12 4.58 20.60
N SER A 72 11.15 5.83 20.14
CA SER A 72 12.36 6.64 20.06
C SER A 72 12.76 7.34 21.38
N ILE A 73 11.95 7.24 22.45
CA ILE A 73 12.27 7.84 23.75
C ILE A 73 13.48 7.12 24.35
N PRO A 74 14.62 7.81 24.60
CA PRO A 74 15.82 7.14 25.11
C PRO A 74 15.73 6.80 26.58
N GLU A 75 15.06 7.63 27.39
CA GLU A 75 14.83 7.41 28.82
C GLU A 75 13.42 7.86 29.20
N TYR A 76 12.71 7.04 29.93
CA TYR A 76 11.38 7.33 30.46
C TYR A 76 11.40 7.36 31.98
N GLU A 77 10.84 8.41 32.59
CA GLU A 77 10.71 8.54 34.04
C GLU A 77 9.24 8.40 34.46
N TYR A 78 8.99 7.51 35.39
CA TYR A 78 7.69 7.36 36.03
C TYR A 78 7.83 7.28 37.55
N ARG A 79 7.16 8.19 38.26
CA ARG A 79 7.20 8.28 39.75
C ARG A 79 8.63 8.30 40.34
N GLY A 80 9.54 9.02 39.68
CA GLY A 80 10.94 9.13 40.08
C GLY A 80 11.84 7.94 39.70
N ILE A 81 11.30 6.92 39.08
CA ILE A 81 12.05 5.77 38.53
C ILE A 81 12.38 6.02 37.07
N LYS A 82 13.68 6.15 36.79
CA LYS A 82 14.20 6.32 35.43
C LYS A 82 14.52 4.97 34.83
N GLN A 83 14.04 4.76 33.60
CA GLN A 83 14.29 3.55 32.82
C GLN A 83 14.82 3.93 31.45
N LYS A 84 16.00 3.43 31.11
CA LYS A 84 16.57 3.58 29.77
C LYS A 84 15.88 2.66 28.77
N ASN A 85 15.82 3.12 27.55
CA ASN A 85 15.36 2.27 26.46
C ASN A 85 16.29 1.07 26.28
N TRP A 86 15.73 -0.13 26.23
CA TRP A 86 16.49 -1.34 25.95
C TRP A 86 17.09 -1.35 24.53
N ASN A 87 16.47 -0.63 23.60
CA ASN A 87 17.02 -0.36 22.28
C ASN A 87 18.00 0.82 22.34
N ARG A 88 19.25 0.54 22.67
CA ARG A 88 20.30 1.55 22.78
C ARG A 88 20.60 2.27 21.45
N LEU A 89 20.16 1.72 20.31
CA LEU A 89 20.37 2.33 19.00
C LEU A 89 19.76 3.72 18.91
N VAL A 90 18.66 3.98 19.64
CA VAL A 90 18.00 5.31 19.68
C VAL A 90 18.87 6.40 20.32
N GLU A 91 19.87 6.01 21.16
CA GLU A 91 20.86 6.95 21.73
C GLU A 91 22.12 7.07 20.84
N ILE A 92 22.39 6.04 19.99
CA ILE A 92 23.65 5.93 19.24
C ILE A 92 23.51 6.58 17.84
N ASP A 93 22.33 6.49 17.23
CA ASP A 93 22.07 6.94 15.87
C ASP A 93 20.72 7.67 15.80
N GLU A 94 20.76 8.95 15.52
CA GLU A 94 19.57 9.83 15.46
C GLU A 94 18.55 9.44 14.40
N ARG A 95 18.93 8.61 13.40
CA ARG A 95 18.03 8.07 12.40
C ARG A 95 17.12 6.98 12.97
N VAL A 96 17.53 6.33 14.08
CA VAL A 96 16.82 5.20 14.67
C VAL A 96 15.64 5.68 15.51
N ASP A 97 14.45 5.21 15.18
CA ASP A 97 13.18 5.54 15.85
C ASP A 97 12.45 4.33 16.44
N GLY A 98 13.11 3.18 16.51
CA GLY A 98 12.51 1.97 17.10
C GLY A 98 13.29 0.70 16.74
N LEU A 99 12.75 -0.51 16.97
CA LEU A 99 11.39 -0.82 17.48
C LEU A 99 11.49 -1.65 18.78
N LYS A 100 12.01 -2.90 18.67
CA LYS A 100 11.96 -3.88 19.78
C LYS A 100 13.25 -4.67 19.91
N THR A 101 13.70 -4.86 21.13
CA THR A 101 14.78 -5.78 21.47
C THR A 101 14.23 -7.03 22.16
N GLY A 102 14.96 -8.13 22.06
CA GLY A 102 14.72 -9.36 22.80
C GLY A 102 16.01 -9.98 23.32
N TYR A 103 15.88 -10.75 24.37
CA TYR A 103 16.95 -11.61 24.88
C TYR A 103 16.37 -12.89 25.46
N LEU A 104 16.93 -14.00 25.04
CA LEU A 104 16.69 -15.32 25.64
C LEU A 104 18.04 -15.98 25.86
N SER A 105 18.21 -16.72 26.95
CA SER A 105 19.47 -17.38 27.31
C SER A 105 19.96 -18.33 26.20
N ASP A 106 19.04 -19.01 25.56
CA ASP A 106 19.33 -20.08 24.60
C ASP A 106 19.52 -19.58 23.16
N THR A 107 18.96 -18.38 22.85
CA THR A 107 19.00 -17.83 21.49
C THR A 107 19.76 -16.51 21.36
N GLY A 108 20.20 -15.92 22.48
CA GLY A 108 21.00 -14.69 22.52
C GLY A 108 20.22 -13.40 22.40
N TYR A 109 20.86 -12.38 21.84
CA TYR A 109 20.33 -11.02 21.73
C TYR A 109 19.72 -10.76 20.36
N HIS A 110 18.56 -10.12 20.38
CA HIS A 110 17.79 -9.81 19.16
C HIS A 110 17.44 -8.33 19.10
N VAL A 111 17.27 -7.80 17.89
CA VAL A 111 16.67 -6.49 17.65
C VAL A 111 15.96 -6.46 16.31
N LEU A 112 14.79 -5.89 16.33
CA LEU A 112 14.09 -5.34 15.18
C LEU A 112 14.27 -3.82 15.24
N ALA A 113 15.11 -3.26 14.40
CA ALA A 113 15.44 -1.85 14.34
C ALA A 113 14.77 -1.17 13.14
N SER A 114 14.33 0.07 13.35
CA SER A 114 13.82 0.95 12.33
C SER A 114 14.59 2.26 12.33
N ALA A 115 14.99 2.73 11.17
CA ALA A 115 15.66 4.02 10.99
C ALA A 115 15.07 4.76 9.79
N LYS A 116 14.98 6.09 9.89
CA LYS A 116 14.51 6.98 8.82
C LYS A 116 15.58 8.02 8.48
N GLU A 117 15.80 8.20 7.18
CA GLU A 117 16.64 9.24 6.62
C GLU A 117 15.87 9.91 5.49
N GLU A 118 15.51 11.18 5.65
CA GLU A 118 14.57 11.88 4.76
C GLU A 118 13.24 11.13 4.63
N GLU A 119 12.86 10.75 3.40
CA GLU A 119 11.62 10.00 3.13
C GLU A 119 11.84 8.47 3.08
N ARG A 120 13.08 8.01 3.28
CA ARG A 120 13.42 6.59 3.23
C ARG A 120 13.45 5.99 4.63
N ARG A 121 12.85 4.83 4.78
CA ARG A 121 12.91 4.01 5.98
C ARG A 121 13.62 2.69 5.68
N VAL A 122 14.49 2.29 6.58
CA VAL A 122 15.16 0.99 6.55
C VAL A 122 14.80 0.24 7.82
N ILE A 123 14.49 -1.03 7.68
CA ILE A 123 14.24 -1.95 8.78
C ILE A 123 15.36 -3.00 8.77
N ALA A 124 15.98 -3.20 9.90
CA ALA A 124 17.02 -4.18 10.09
C ALA A 124 16.63 -5.17 11.22
N VAL A 125 16.86 -6.44 10.99
CA VAL A 125 16.63 -7.51 11.97
C VAL A 125 17.93 -8.24 12.25
N VAL A 126 18.31 -8.30 13.50
CA VAL A 126 19.42 -9.12 13.99
C VAL A 126 18.87 -10.10 15.01
N MET A 127 19.15 -11.39 14.80
CA MET A 127 18.74 -12.46 15.68
C MET A 127 19.95 -13.29 16.12
N GLY A 128 20.00 -13.68 17.40
CA GLY A 128 20.97 -14.62 17.90
C GLY A 128 22.38 -14.06 18.07
N ALA A 129 22.55 -12.77 18.33
CA ALA A 129 23.86 -12.20 18.64
C ALA A 129 24.34 -12.63 20.03
N ASP A 130 25.63 -12.90 20.18
CA ASP A 130 26.23 -13.37 21.43
C ASP A 130 26.18 -12.29 22.55
N THR A 131 26.23 -11.03 22.16
CA THR A 131 26.19 -9.89 23.09
C THR A 131 25.28 -8.78 22.58
N SER A 132 24.75 -7.97 23.51
CA SER A 132 23.98 -6.76 23.15
C SER A 132 24.78 -5.79 22.30
N ARG A 133 26.10 -5.69 22.54
CA ARG A 133 27.01 -4.84 21.75
C ARG A 133 27.13 -5.34 20.31
N GLN A 134 27.29 -6.65 20.13
CA GLN A 134 27.36 -7.26 18.80
C GLN A 134 26.05 -7.01 18.03
N ARG A 135 24.90 -7.27 18.66
CA ARG A 135 23.56 -7.00 18.12
C ARG A 135 23.45 -5.55 17.63
N ASP A 136 23.84 -4.57 18.47
CA ASP A 136 23.75 -3.15 18.12
C ASP A 136 24.67 -2.80 16.93
N GLN A 137 25.91 -3.29 16.95
CA GLN A 137 26.87 -3.07 15.86
C GLN A 137 26.38 -3.66 14.52
N ASP A 138 25.83 -4.86 14.55
CA ASP A 138 25.34 -5.53 13.33
C ASP A 138 24.09 -4.86 12.80
N ALA A 139 23.19 -4.40 13.68
CA ALA A 139 22.03 -3.62 13.28
C ALA A 139 22.43 -2.30 12.59
N LEU A 140 23.40 -1.56 13.15
CA LEU A 140 23.90 -0.32 12.52
C LEU A 140 24.53 -0.59 11.15
N LYS A 141 25.33 -1.66 11.00
CA LYS A 141 25.89 -2.05 9.71
C LYS A 141 24.81 -2.35 8.65
N LEU A 142 23.73 -3.04 9.05
CA LEU A 142 22.60 -3.34 8.18
C LEU A 142 21.83 -2.08 7.78
N LEU A 143 21.58 -1.18 8.73
CA LEU A 143 20.94 0.11 8.46
C LEU A 143 21.78 0.96 7.48
N ASP A 144 23.08 1.09 7.74
CA ASP A 144 24.01 1.79 6.86
C ASP A 144 24.10 1.15 5.47
N HIS A 145 24.10 -0.19 5.41
CA HIS A 145 24.06 -0.91 4.14
C HIS A 145 22.79 -0.56 3.35
N GLY A 146 21.63 -0.53 4.02
CA GLY A 146 20.35 -0.16 3.41
C GLY A 146 20.38 1.27 2.85
N PHE A 147 20.78 2.24 3.64
CA PHE A 147 20.83 3.64 3.20
C PHE A 147 21.89 3.90 2.11
N LYS A 148 23.06 3.27 2.22
CA LYS A 148 24.17 3.45 1.29
C LYS A 148 23.91 2.81 -0.08
N ASN A 149 23.40 1.58 -0.11
CA ASN A 149 23.38 0.76 -1.33
C ASN A 149 22.03 0.74 -2.04
N PHE A 150 20.95 1.11 -1.37
CA PHE A 150 19.61 1.11 -1.96
C PHE A 150 19.07 2.52 -2.12
N THR A 151 18.16 2.68 -3.06
CA THR A 151 17.39 3.91 -3.27
C THR A 151 15.94 3.57 -3.57
N THR A 152 15.02 4.42 -3.13
CA THR A 152 13.60 4.30 -3.46
C THR A 152 13.26 5.38 -4.49
N LYS A 153 12.75 4.95 -5.65
CA LYS A 153 12.38 5.84 -6.76
C LYS A 153 10.88 5.70 -7.06
N ALA A 154 10.25 6.84 -7.39
CA ALA A 154 8.94 6.81 -8.02
C ALA A 154 9.11 6.40 -9.48
N VAL A 155 8.54 5.26 -9.87
CA VAL A 155 8.56 4.75 -11.25
C VAL A 155 7.46 5.41 -12.06
N VAL A 156 6.29 5.54 -11.47
CA VAL A 156 5.14 6.27 -12.02
C VAL A 156 4.49 7.05 -10.89
N ARG A 157 4.06 8.26 -11.18
CA ARG A 157 3.42 9.13 -10.19
C ARG A 157 1.90 9.09 -10.33
N LYS A 158 1.20 9.15 -9.21
CA LYS A 158 -0.26 9.32 -9.19
C LYS A 158 -0.69 10.48 -10.08
N GLY A 159 -1.64 10.23 -10.99
CA GLY A 159 -2.17 11.23 -11.91
C GLY A 159 -1.32 11.47 -13.17
N GLU A 160 -0.15 10.86 -13.30
CA GLU A 160 0.65 10.87 -14.53
C GLU A 160 -0.03 10.03 -15.62
N ILE A 161 -0.23 10.59 -16.80
CA ILE A 161 -0.88 9.84 -17.90
C ILE A 161 0.13 8.86 -18.50
N VAL A 162 -0.15 7.56 -18.34
CA VAL A 162 0.70 6.47 -18.83
C VAL A 162 0.12 5.74 -20.04
N GLY A 163 -1.10 6.08 -20.44
CA GLY A 163 -1.77 5.49 -21.59
C GLY A 163 -3.14 6.10 -21.83
N GLU A 164 -3.81 5.64 -22.88
CA GLU A 164 -5.15 6.04 -23.22
C GLU A 164 -5.99 4.83 -23.64
N VAL A 165 -7.31 4.91 -23.44
CA VAL A 165 -8.26 3.92 -23.92
C VAL A 165 -9.36 4.58 -24.76
N ARG A 166 -9.78 3.91 -25.85
CA ARG A 166 -10.88 4.37 -26.69
C ARG A 166 -12.22 4.28 -25.97
N VAL A 167 -13.05 5.33 -26.12
CA VAL A 167 -14.37 5.40 -25.49
C VAL A 167 -15.46 5.32 -26.54
N GLN A 168 -16.23 4.24 -26.48
CA GLN A 168 -17.43 4.08 -27.31
C GLN A 168 -18.61 4.83 -26.71
N LYS A 169 -19.45 5.43 -27.57
CA LYS A 169 -20.66 6.19 -27.19
C LYS A 169 -20.39 7.37 -26.25
N GLY A 170 -19.13 7.78 -26.08
CA GLY A 170 -18.72 8.90 -25.25
C GLY A 170 -18.65 10.22 -26.01
N ARG A 171 -18.76 11.36 -25.28
CA ARG A 171 -18.52 12.70 -25.85
C ARG A 171 -17.06 12.90 -26.22
N SER A 172 -16.11 12.28 -25.49
CA SER A 172 -14.70 12.18 -25.86
C SER A 172 -14.43 10.83 -26.53
N PRO A 173 -13.60 10.77 -27.60
CA PRO A 173 -13.24 9.50 -28.24
C PRO A 173 -12.24 8.67 -27.41
N ASN A 174 -11.45 9.30 -26.57
CA ASN A 174 -10.47 8.65 -25.69
C ASN A 174 -10.57 9.22 -24.28
N VAL A 175 -10.05 8.47 -23.30
CA VAL A 175 -9.80 8.93 -21.95
C VAL A 175 -8.38 8.52 -21.55
N GLY A 176 -7.63 9.46 -20.94
CA GLY A 176 -6.30 9.21 -20.40
C GLY A 176 -6.38 8.33 -19.16
N LEU A 177 -5.40 7.46 -18.99
CA LEU A 177 -5.26 6.56 -17.86
C LEU A 177 -4.06 6.95 -17.03
N ALA A 178 -4.28 7.08 -15.73
CA ALA A 178 -3.25 7.38 -14.75
C ALA A 178 -3.24 6.34 -13.64
N PRO A 179 -2.09 6.05 -13.02
CA PRO A 179 -2.05 5.17 -11.86
C PRO A 179 -2.85 5.77 -10.70
N GLU A 180 -3.59 4.91 -10.01
CA GLU A 180 -4.39 5.27 -8.84
C GLU A 180 -3.53 5.79 -7.69
N ASP A 181 -2.30 5.23 -7.57
CA ASP A 181 -1.29 5.63 -6.61
C ASP A 181 0.11 5.72 -7.23
N THR A 182 1.01 6.45 -6.56
CA THR A 182 2.42 6.48 -6.94
C THR A 182 3.07 5.12 -6.69
N VAL A 183 3.69 4.55 -7.72
CA VAL A 183 4.44 3.30 -7.59
C VAL A 183 5.88 3.61 -7.20
N MET A 184 6.23 3.25 -5.97
CA MET A 184 7.59 3.35 -5.45
C MET A 184 8.27 1.99 -5.53
N ILE A 185 9.51 1.95 -6.00
CA ILE A 185 10.35 0.75 -6.00
C ILE A 185 11.65 1.06 -5.26
N THR A 186 12.06 0.15 -4.39
CA THR A 186 13.38 0.17 -3.75
C THR A 186 14.30 -0.77 -4.52
N VAL A 187 15.39 -0.24 -4.99
CA VAL A 187 16.36 -0.93 -5.85
C VAL A 187 17.78 -0.63 -5.39
N ARG A 188 18.70 -1.50 -5.73
CA ARG A 188 20.12 -1.19 -5.58
C ARG A 188 20.47 0.00 -6.47
N LYS A 189 21.35 0.87 -5.99
CA LYS A 189 21.72 2.11 -6.72
C LYS A 189 22.40 1.82 -8.06
N ASP A 190 23.12 0.71 -8.14
CA ASP A 190 23.81 0.24 -9.33
C ASP A 190 22.91 -0.51 -10.34
N GLU A 191 21.71 -0.93 -9.95
CA GLU A 191 20.75 -1.68 -10.77
C GLU A 191 19.50 -0.89 -11.15
N ALA A 192 19.44 0.39 -10.81
CA ALA A 192 18.25 1.24 -10.89
C ALA A 192 17.70 1.52 -12.32
N GLU A 193 18.32 0.99 -13.37
CA GLU A 193 17.97 1.28 -14.77
C GLU A 193 17.12 0.16 -15.45
N ASN A 194 17.01 -1.02 -14.84
CA ASN A 194 16.36 -2.19 -15.45
C ASN A 194 14.89 -2.36 -15.02
N ILE A 195 14.09 -1.30 -15.12
CA ILE A 195 12.66 -1.35 -14.78
C ILE A 195 11.84 -1.53 -16.05
N SER A 196 11.06 -2.60 -16.13
CA SER A 196 10.09 -2.82 -17.19
C SER A 196 8.68 -2.48 -16.72
N MET A 197 7.89 -1.91 -17.62
CA MET A 197 6.49 -1.56 -17.36
C MET A 197 5.60 -2.12 -18.44
N GLU A 198 4.57 -2.85 -18.05
CA GLU A 198 3.57 -3.40 -18.95
C GLU A 198 2.18 -2.94 -18.53
N SER A 199 1.44 -2.32 -19.45
CA SER A 199 0.06 -1.89 -19.20
C SER A 199 -0.94 -2.86 -19.82
N GLN A 200 -1.87 -3.33 -19.00
CA GLN A 200 -3.03 -4.10 -19.43
C GLN A 200 -4.23 -3.18 -19.56
N ILE A 201 -4.47 -2.71 -20.77
CA ILE A 201 -5.53 -1.75 -21.10
C ILE A 201 -6.48 -2.42 -22.11
N PRO A 202 -7.81 -2.40 -21.90
CA PRO A 202 -8.77 -2.92 -22.87
C PRO A 202 -8.75 -2.10 -24.15
N GLN A 203 -9.09 -2.72 -25.26
CA GLN A 203 -9.11 -2.06 -26.59
C GLN A 203 -10.08 -0.86 -26.63
N PHE A 204 -11.21 -0.96 -25.92
CA PHE A 204 -12.21 0.09 -25.75
C PHE A 204 -13.02 -0.09 -24.47
N VAL A 205 -13.62 0.99 -24.03
CA VAL A 205 -14.59 1.05 -22.94
C VAL A 205 -15.83 1.81 -23.37
N SER A 206 -16.95 1.63 -22.70
CA SER A 206 -18.22 2.31 -23.03
C SER A 206 -18.51 3.44 -22.04
N ALA A 207 -18.92 4.60 -22.57
CA ALA A 207 -19.41 5.70 -21.74
C ALA A 207 -20.80 5.36 -21.12
N PRO A 208 -21.16 5.94 -19.96
CA PRO A 208 -20.41 6.98 -19.25
C PRO A 208 -19.22 6.43 -18.48
N ILE A 209 -18.17 7.24 -18.32
CA ILE A 209 -16.99 6.96 -17.50
C ILE A 209 -16.88 8.06 -16.47
N VAL A 210 -16.56 7.69 -15.25
CA VAL A 210 -16.33 8.64 -14.13
C VAL A 210 -14.84 8.73 -13.86
N LYS A 211 -14.34 9.93 -13.58
CA LYS A 211 -12.96 10.15 -13.12
C LYS A 211 -12.67 9.25 -11.93
N GLY A 212 -11.52 8.57 -11.93
CA GLY A 212 -11.14 7.60 -10.90
C GLY A 212 -11.68 6.18 -11.12
N GLN A 213 -12.51 5.94 -12.15
CA GLN A 213 -12.97 4.59 -12.50
C GLN A 213 -11.80 3.74 -12.98
N VAL A 214 -11.62 2.55 -12.43
CA VAL A 214 -10.59 1.60 -12.84
C VAL A 214 -10.91 1.08 -14.24
N LEU A 215 -9.97 1.23 -15.16
CA LEU A 215 -10.12 0.85 -16.57
C LEU A 215 -8.97 -0.03 -17.08
N GLY A 216 -7.96 -0.27 -16.27
CA GLY A 216 -6.82 -1.11 -16.63
C GLY A 216 -5.89 -1.32 -15.44
N LYS A 217 -4.74 -1.95 -15.71
CA LYS A 217 -3.70 -2.21 -14.72
C LYS A 217 -2.34 -1.89 -15.34
N LEU A 218 -1.43 -1.41 -14.50
CA LEU A 218 -0.01 -1.26 -14.82
C LEU A 218 0.77 -2.24 -13.97
N MET A 219 1.59 -3.05 -14.62
CA MET A 219 2.52 -3.97 -13.99
C MET A 219 3.92 -3.41 -14.11
N VAL A 220 4.61 -3.37 -12.97
CA VAL A 220 5.98 -2.91 -12.88
C VAL A 220 6.83 -4.07 -12.39
N GLU A 221 7.81 -4.46 -13.18
CA GLU A 221 8.70 -5.59 -12.93
C GLU A 221 10.15 -5.13 -12.98
N MET A 222 10.94 -5.73 -12.13
CA MET A 222 12.38 -5.61 -12.11
C MET A 222 12.99 -6.92 -11.59
N GLU A 223 14.12 -7.33 -12.13
CA GLU A 223 14.81 -8.52 -11.68
C GLU A 223 15.14 -8.43 -10.18
N GLY A 224 14.83 -9.49 -9.43
CA GLY A 224 15.05 -9.56 -7.97
C GLY A 224 14.10 -8.73 -7.11
N VAL A 225 13.11 -8.03 -7.68
CA VAL A 225 12.09 -7.25 -6.95
C VAL A 225 10.71 -7.87 -7.18
N PRO A 226 9.89 -8.05 -6.13
CA PRO A 226 8.53 -8.52 -6.31
C PRO A 226 7.75 -7.64 -7.30
N ARG A 227 7.04 -8.29 -8.22
CA ARG A 227 6.16 -7.62 -9.17
C ARG A 227 5.15 -6.73 -8.46
N LYS A 228 5.02 -5.49 -8.90
CA LYS A 228 4.01 -4.56 -8.40
C LYS A 228 2.93 -4.32 -9.44
N GLU A 229 1.69 -4.33 -8.98
CA GLU A 229 0.50 -4.06 -9.77
C GLU A 229 -0.21 -2.83 -9.20
N VAL A 230 -0.59 -1.89 -10.07
CA VAL A 230 -1.38 -0.70 -9.71
C VAL A 230 -2.53 -0.52 -10.68
N ASN A 231 -3.69 -0.12 -10.19
CA ASN A 231 -4.84 0.19 -11.01
C ASN A 231 -4.57 1.43 -11.88
N LEU A 232 -5.01 1.36 -13.12
CA LEU A 232 -5.08 2.50 -14.04
C LEU A 232 -6.50 3.05 -14.03
N VAL A 233 -6.64 4.31 -13.65
CA VAL A 233 -7.93 4.97 -13.50
C VAL A 233 -8.14 6.07 -14.54
N ALA A 234 -9.40 6.34 -14.88
CA ALA A 234 -9.78 7.42 -15.77
C ALA A 234 -9.36 8.78 -15.21
N SER A 235 -8.68 9.59 -16.02
CA SER A 235 -8.18 10.92 -15.63
C SER A 235 -9.25 12.00 -15.59
N PHE A 236 -10.37 11.81 -16.30
CA PHE A 236 -11.52 12.72 -16.33
C PHE A 236 -12.83 12.00 -16.69
N ASP A 237 -13.96 12.68 -16.47
CA ASP A 237 -15.28 12.16 -16.78
C ASP A 237 -15.55 12.16 -18.30
N VAL A 238 -16.12 11.07 -18.82
CA VAL A 238 -16.58 11.01 -20.21
C VAL A 238 -18.08 10.71 -20.22
N PRO A 239 -18.94 11.73 -20.35
CA PRO A 239 -20.38 11.54 -20.46
C PRO A 239 -20.74 10.79 -21.75
N ALA A 240 -21.83 10.03 -21.71
CA ALA A 240 -22.38 9.42 -22.89
C ALA A 240 -22.87 10.47 -23.91
N LYS A 241 -22.78 10.16 -25.21
CA LYS A 241 -23.40 10.97 -26.27
C LYS A 241 -24.92 10.93 -26.10
N SER A 242 -25.54 12.10 -26.02
CA SER A 242 -26.99 12.21 -26.03
C SER A 242 -27.50 12.34 -27.47
N TYR A 243 -28.30 11.41 -27.87
CA TYR A 243 -28.98 11.45 -29.16
C TYR A 243 -30.40 12.03 -29.08
N THR A 244 -30.79 12.51 -27.93
CA THR A 244 -32.17 13.02 -27.65
C THR A 244 -32.57 14.13 -28.61
N ARG A 245 -31.66 15.04 -28.92
CA ARG A 245 -31.93 16.10 -29.93
C ARG A 245 -32.16 15.54 -31.35
N PHE A 246 -31.45 14.49 -31.75
CA PHE A 246 -31.64 13.84 -33.05
C PHE A 246 -33.00 13.16 -33.14
N TYR A 247 -33.42 12.46 -32.07
CA TYR A 247 -34.75 11.84 -32.04
C TYR A 247 -35.88 12.88 -32.00
N GLN A 248 -35.70 13.99 -31.28
CA GLN A 248 -36.65 15.09 -31.24
C GLN A 248 -36.78 15.75 -32.63
N LEU A 249 -35.66 16.00 -33.32
CA LEU A 249 -35.68 16.58 -34.66
C LEU A 249 -36.32 15.62 -35.66
N GLY A 250 -35.99 14.34 -35.59
CA GLY A 250 -36.61 13.28 -36.42
C GLY A 250 -38.13 13.19 -36.20
N LEU A 251 -38.58 13.26 -34.96
CA LEU A 251 -40.01 13.27 -34.61
C LEU A 251 -40.72 14.49 -35.19
N LEU A 252 -40.11 15.69 -35.07
CA LEU A 252 -40.69 16.91 -35.66
C LEU A 252 -40.81 16.82 -37.19
N VAL A 253 -39.83 16.25 -37.87
CA VAL A 253 -39.89 16.03 -39.31
C VAL A 253 -41.02 15.06 -39.69
N VAL A 254 -41.16 13.94 -38.97
CA VAL A 254 -42.24 12.97 -39.17
C VAL A 254 -43.62 13.59 -38.95
N LEU A 255 -43.78 14.36 -37.87
CA LEU A 255 -45.04 15.08 -37.58
C LEU A 255 -45.37 16.14 -38.65
N GLY A 256 -44.35 16.85 -39.15
CA GLY A 256 -44.51 17.81 -40.25
C GLY A 256 -44.96 17.14 -41.55
N LEU A 257 -44.37 16.00 -41.87
CA LEU A 257 -44.79 15.23 -43.05
C LEU A 257 -46.21 14.68 -42.93
N LEU A 258 -46.60 14.18 -41.77
CA LEU A 258 -47.97 13.76 -41.46
C LEU A 258 -48.96 14.91 -41.57
N ALA A 259 -48.67 16.08 -41.04
CA ALA A 259 -49.50 17.28 -41.16
C ALA A 259 -49.69 17.71 -42.61
N LEU A 260 -48.61 17.69 -43.41
CA LEU A 260 -48.65 17.96 -44.87
C LEU A 260 -49.50 16.95 -45.63
N ALA A 261 -49.39 15.67 -45.32
CA ALA A 261 -50.18 14.60 -45.94
C ALA A 261 -51.70 14.80 -45.62
N ILE A 262 -52.04 15.06 -44.35
CA ILE A 262 -53.40 15.34 -43.92
C ILE A 262 -53.96 16.60 -44.61
N TRP A 263 -53.16 17.66 -44.69
CA TRP A 263 -53.55 18.91 -45.36
C TRP A 263 -53.81 18.63 -46.88
N ARG A 264 -52.95 17.86 -47.52
CA ARG A 264 -53.10 17.50 -48.93
C ARG A 264 -54.38 16.69 -49.18
N ILE A 265 -54.66 15.69 -48.34
CA ILE A 265 -55.88 14.85 -48.40
C ILE A 265 -57.13 15.72 -48.17
N ARG A 266 -57.14 16.66 -47.22
CA ARG A 266 -58.25 17.57 -46.97
C ARG A 266 -58.51 18.50 -48.14
N ASN A 267 -57.45 19.04 -48.77
CA ASN A 267 -57.58 19.92 -49.95
C ASN A 267 -58.08 19.18 -51.19
N LEU A 268 -57.69 17.91 -51.38
CA LEU A 268 -58.21 17.10 -52.46
C LEU A 268 -59.70 16.77 -52.27
N LYS A 269 -60.17 16.57 -51.03
CA LYS A 269 -61.62 16.38 -50.71
C LYS A 269 -62.47 17.66 -50.88
N ARG A 270 -61.86 18.85 -50.78
CA ARG A 270 -62.58 20.15 -51.00
C ARG A 270 -62.68 20.53 -52.46
N ARG A 271 -61.96 19.84 -53.32
CA ARG A 271 -62.02 20.14 -54.81
C ARG A 271 -62.92 19.13 -55.58
N ARG A 272 -63.55 18.21 -54.87
CA ARG A 272 -64.67 17.40 -55.38
C ARG A 272 -65.95 17.86 -54.75
#